data_56dd78b16e36dfa64571dbd33914a09d
#
_entry.id   56dd78b16e36dfa64571dbd33914a09d
#
_cell.length_a   1.000
_cell.length_b   1.000
_cell.length_c   1.000
_cell.angle_alpha   90.00
_cell.angle_beta   90.00
_cell.angle_gamma   90.00
#
_symmetry.space_group_name_H-M   'P 1'
#
loop_
_entity.id
_entity.type
_entity.pdbx_description
1 polymer ?
#
loop_
_entity_poly.entity_id
_entity_poly.type
_entity_poly.pdbx_seq_one_letter_code
_entity_poly.pdbx_strand_id
1 'polypeptide(L)'
;MKFEYCLAAGALALTSVSASAAAQTTMPGMTMPMPAKPAVKKKSVAKKTAAKKVVAHKAAKKTAAKKPVAKKAAAPKAAPMPMTMPMDGMSMPMEQSGAQTPAGPMTMPMDHSQMDHSQMDQTQAGGMAMPMGEHGGHGMAMNGALGHYPMERESSGTAWQPDTSEHMGLHVMSGEWTLMAHGVLNLVYDHQSGPRGDDKAFASGMLMGMAQHPLGNGTVQFKAMLSPDPLMGPSGYPLLLASGETANGRDRLVDRQHPHDLFMELSASVSQHIGPKSSLFLYAGLPGEPAFGPPAFMHREAILDSPEAPITHHWLDSTHISFGVVTAGAVFDRMKLEVSRFNAREPDQDRWNIETGPLDSTAIRVSWNPTRTLALQGSWGRFVDPEQLEPGVNQKRWSASALWADEIAPGWKLAGTLAWGRKIVQGHSDDGYALEASLKHSGWTAFGRGEMTENRELTNVPDGPAYRVGKVSLGAVRDFKVAEHFSLGLGGLFALNFVPDGLAPLYGGHNPTGAMGFVRLKLD
;
A
#
# COMPACT_ATOMS: atom_id res chain seq x y z
N MET A 1 -35.98 7.09 -6.28
CA MET A 1 -35.71 8.53 -6.13
C MET A 1 -34.40 8.82 -5.38
N LYS A 2 -33.43 7.87 -5.32
CA LYS A 2 -32.12 8.05 -4.64
C LYS A 2 -30.91 7.89 -5.56
N PHE A 3 -31.12 7.59 -6.83
CA PHE A 3 -30.04 7.37 -7.80
C PHE A 3 -29.52 8.67 -8.46
N GLU A 4 -30.32 9.73 -8.44
CA GLU A 4 -29.96 11.02 -9.06
C GLU A 4 -28.96 11.84 -8.24
N TYR A 5 -28.90 11.64 -6.92
CA TYR A 5 -27.99 12.40 -6.05
C TYR A 5 -26.54 11.91 -6.05
N CYS A 6 -26.31 10.64 -6.31
CA CYS A 6 -24.93 10.10 -6.39
C CYS A 6 -24.19 10.51 -7.68
N LEU A 7 -24.94 10.69 -8.79
CA LEU A 7 -24.39 11.22 -10.04
C LEU A 7 -24.16 12.73 -9.99
N ALA A 8 -24.95 13.48 -9.21
CA ALA A 8 -24.81 14.92 -9.05
C ALA A 8 -23.55 15.31 -8.26
N ALA A 9 -23.14 14.53 -7.26
CA ALA A 9 -21.92 14.82 -6.46
C ALA A 9 -20.63 14.62 -7.28
N GLY A 10 -20.60 13.62 -8.16
CA GLY A 10 -19.49 13.39 -9.07
C GLY A 10 -19.39 14.42 -10.20
N ALA A 11 -20.53 14.93 -10.68
CA ALA A 11 -20.59 15.92 -11.74
C ALA A 11 -20.26 17.35 -11.25
N LEU A 12 -20.54 17.66 -9.98
CA LEU A 12 -20.24 18.98 -9.42
C LEU A 12 -18.74 19.22 -9.22
N ALA A 13 -17.96 18.17 -8.99
CA ALA A 13 -16.51 18.26 -8.86
C ALA A 13 -15.80 18.50 -10.21
N LEU A 14 -16.42 18.10 -11.33
CA LEU A 14 -15.85 18.26 -12.67
C LEU A 14 -16.27 19.56 -13.38
N THR A 15 -17.36 20.22 -12.96
CA THR A 15 -17.84 21.44 -13.60
C THR A 15 -17.26 22.75 -13.01
N SER A 16 -16.63 22.70 -11.83
CA SER A 16 -16.04 23.89 -11.20
C SER A 16 -14.63 24.26 -11.72
N VAL A 17 -14.01 23.42 -12.55
CA VAL A 17 -12.67 23.69 -13.12
C VAL A 17 -12.71 24.41 -14.48
N SER A 18 -13.89 24.50 -15.12
CA SER A 18 -14.00 25.06 -16.49
C SER A 18 -14.41 26.54 -16.55
N ALA A 19 -14.55 27.26 -15.44
CA ALA A 19 -15.14 28.60 -15.42
C ALA A 19 -14.18 29.76 -15.06
N SER A 20 -12.85 29.58 -15.14
CA SER A 20 -11.88 30.65 -14.81
C SER A 20 -11.03 31.17 -15.94
N ALA A 21 -11.43 30.99 -17.19
CA ALA A 21 -10.68 31.48 -18.35
C ALA A 21 -11.52 32.36 -19.27
N ALA A 22 -12.23 33.38 -18.76
CA ALA A 22 -12.76 34.46 -19.57
C ALA A 22 -13.31 35.62 -18.74
N ALA A 23 -12.45 36.50 -18.28
CA ALA A 23 -12.81 37.90 -17.98
C ALA A 23 -11.57 38.80 -18.11
N GLN A 24 -11.21 39.15 -19.33
CA GLN A 24 -10.36 40.32 -19.60
C GLN A 24 -11.26 41.52 -19.83
N THR A 25 -11.41 42.34 -18.79
CA THR A 25 -11.96 43.67 -18.90
C THR A 25 -10.92 44.60 -19.54
N THR A 26 -11.22 45.08 -20.73
CA THR A 26 -10.47 46.13 -21.41
C THR A 26 -10.64 47.46 -20.69
N MET A 27 -9.54 48.04 -20.20
CA MET A 27 -9.43 49.47 -19.86
C MET A 27 -8.70 50.20 -20.99
N PRO A 28 -9.14 51.38 -21.45
CA PRO A 28 -8.46 52.13 -22.51
C PRO A 28 -7.37 53.04 -21.95
N GLY A 29 -6.21 53.02 -22.61
CA GLY A 29 -5.26 54.13 -22.65
C GLY A 29 -4.11 54.07 -21.66
N MET A 30 -3.01 53.39 -22.04
CA MET A 30 -1.63 53.81 -21.77
C MET A 30 -0.69 53.01 -22.67
N THR A 31 -0.13 53.71 -23.65
CA THR A 31 0.93 53.21 -24.54
C THR A 31 2.27 53.27 -23.84
N MET A 32 2.87 52.12 -23.56
CA MET A 32 4.28 52.01 -23.18
C MET A 32 5.04 51.26 -24.29
N PRO A 33 6.25 51.73 -24.66
CA PRO A 33 7.01 51.11 -25.76
C PRO A 33 7.61 49.78 -25.34
N MET A 34 7.39 48.76 -26.16
CA MET A 34 7.98 47.40 -26.03
C MET A 34 9.46 47.43 -26.42
N PRO A 35 10.37 46.78 -25.69
CA PRO A 35 11.74 46.56 -26.15
C PRO A 35 11.78 45.51 -27.27
N ALA A 36 12.57 45.80 -28.32
CA ALA A 36 12.74 44.99 -29.51
C ALA A 36 13.38 43.64 -29.20
N LYS A 37 12.81 42.57 -29.80
CA LYS A 37 13.38 41.22 -29.80
C LYS A 37 14.73 41.20 -30.54
N PRO A 38 15.79 40.55 -30.03
CA PRO A 38 17.03 40.36 -30.79
C PRO A 38 16.82 39.35 -31.93
N ALA A 39 17.30 39.72 -33.13
CA ALA A 39 17.25 38.95 -34.35
C ALA A 39 18.14 37.71 -34.26
N VAL A 40 17.56 36.53 -34.48
CA VAL A 40 18.27 35.26 -34.59
C VAL A 40 18.95 35.18 -35.97
N LYS A 41 20.26 35.30 -36.03
CA LYS A 41 21.06 35.07 -37.24
C LYS A 41 21.07 33.54 -37.54
N LYS A 42 20.44 33.15 -38.63
CA LYS A 42 20.57 31.80 -39.23
C LYS A 42 21.99 31.63 -39.77
N LYS A 43 22.80 30.77 -39.16
CA LYS A 43 24.06 30.26 -39.73
C LYS A 43 23.72 29.10 -40.64
N SER A 44 24.03 29.27 -41.92
CA SER A 44 24.04 28.19 -42.94
C SER A 44 25.16 27.21 -42.65
N VAL A 45 24.83 25.92 -42.48
CA VAL A 45 25.82 24.84 -42.36
C VAL A 45 26.05 24.27 -43.74
N ALA A 46 27.25 24.47 -44.26
CA ALA A 46 27.72 23.87 -45.50
C ALA A 46 27.99 22.36 -45.31
N LYS A 47 27.38 21.55 -46.18
CA LYS A 47 27.67 20.12 -46.32
C LYS A 47 29.13 19.92 -46.76
N LYS A 48 29.96 19.30 -45.92
CA LYS A 48 31.21 18.68 -46.34
C LYS A 48 31.05 17.15 -46.40
N THR A 49 31.04 16.64 -47.61
CA THR A 49 31.24 15.22 -47.94
C THR A 49 32.65 14.82 -47.61
N ALA A 50 32.83 13.84 -46.71
CA ALA A 50 34.12 13.23 -46.47
C ALA A 50 34.05 11.74 -46.82
N ALA A 51 34.99 11.33 -47.66
CA ALA A 51 35.12 10.01 -48.27
C ALA A 51 35.48 8.91 -47.25
N LYS A 52 34.91 7.72 -47.47
CA LYS A 52 35.28 6.46 -46.81
C LYS A 52 36.75 6.10 -47.11
N LYS A 53 37.56 5.90 -46.09
CA LYS A 53 38.82 5.20 -46.16
C LYS A 53 38.69 3.86 -45.43
N VAL A 54 38.68 2.78 -46.21
CA VAL A 54 38.73 1.40 -45.73
C VAL A 54 40.17 1.11 -45.33
N VAL A 55 40.37 0.72 -44.09
CA VAL A 55 41.66 0.15 -43.65
C VAL A 55 41.37 -1.27 -43.15
N ALA A 56 41.91 -2.22 -43.94
CA ALA A 56 41.93 -3.63 -43.59
C ALA A 56 43.04 -3.90 -42.56
N HIS A 57 42.72 -4.48 -41.43
CA HIS A 57 43.72 -5.05 -40.52
C HIS A 57 43.71 -6.57 -40.56
N LYS A 58 44.90 -7.10 -40.91
CA LYS A 58 45.29 -8.51 -41.02
C LYS A 58 45.09 -9.23 -39.67
N ALA A 59 44.52 -10.41 -39.76
CA ALA A 59 44.55 -11.42 -38.71
C ALA A 59 45.96 -11.91 -38.41
N ALA A 60 46.37 -11.85 -37.14
CA ALA A 60 47.54 -12.54 -36.63
C ALA A 60 47.09 -13.71 -35.74
N LYS A 61 47.31 -14.94 -36.26
CA LYS A 61 47.27 -16.19 -35.49
C LYS A 61 48.36 -16.14 -34.41
N LYS A 62 47.99 -16.35 -33.14
CA LYS A 62 48.91 -16.74 -32.09
C LYS A 62 48.47 -18.06 -31.48
N THR A 63 49.38 -18.99 -31.55
CA THR A 63 49.41 -20.37 -31.08
C THR A 63 49.18 -20.50 -29.58
N ALA A 64 48.37 -21.49 -29.22
CA ALA A 64 48.13 -21.92 -27.85
C ALA A 64 49.35 -22.61 -27.23
N ALA A 65 49.79 -22.13 -26.07
CA ALA A 65 50.69 -22.86 -25.17
C ALA A 65 49.88 -23.51 -24.05
N LYS A 66 49.98 -24.84 -23.97
CA LYS A 66 49.43 -25.68 -22.89
C LYS A 66 50.18 -25.38 -21.58
N LYS A 67 49.46 -25.08 -20.51
CA LYS A 67 49.94 -25.14 -19.11
C LYS A 67 49.50 -26.44 -18.45
N PRO A 68 50.31 -26.99 -17.54
CA PRO A 68 50.07 -28.32 -17.00
C PRO A 68 49.02 -28.31 -15.86
N VAL A 69 48.31 -29.44 -15.77
CA VAL A 69 47.30 -29.78 -14.77
C VAL A 69 47.97 -29.95 -13.41
N ALA A 70 47.59 -29.13 -12.42
CA ALA A 70 47.93 -29.33 -11.02
C ALA A 70 46.93 -30.30 -10.37
N LYS A 71 47.46 -31.34 -9.72
CA LYS A 71 46.72 -32.38 -9.00
C LYS A 71 45.92 -31.79 -7.84
N LYS A 72 44.67 -32.18 -7.80
CA LYS A 72 43.71 -31.95 -6.70
C LYS A 72 44.18 -32.70 -5.45
N ALA A 73 44.55 -32.00 -4.39
CA ALA A 73 44.74 -32.58 -3.06
C ALA A 73 43.39 -32.82 -2.39
N ALA A 74 43.22 -34.01 -1.86
CA ALA A 74 42.02 -34.45 -1.16
C ALA A 74 41.89 -33.78 0.21
N ALA A 75 40.70 -33.29 0.56
CA ALA A 75 40.35 -32.82 1.90
C ALA A 75 40.21 -34.00 2.89
N PRO A 76 40.60 -33.87 4.16
CA PRO A 76 40.45 -34.93 5.16
C PRO A 76 39.00 -35.08 5.61
N LYS A 77 38.55 -36.32 5.70
CA LYS A 77 37.26 -36.73 6.31
C LYS A 77 37.26 -36.37 7.79
N ALA A 78 36.23 -35.63 8.21
CA ALA A 78 35.92 -35.47 9.62
C ALA A 78 35.33 -36.77 10.17
N ALA A 79 35.86 -37.22 11.30
CA ALA A 79 35.36 -38.35 12.08
C ALA A 79 34.11 -37.97 12.87
N PRO A 80 33.17 -38.89 13.12
CA PRO A 80 31.99 -38.61 13.95
C PRO A 80 32.36 -38.66 15.44
N MET A 81 31.97 -37.60 16.18
CA MET A 81 32.00 -37.61 17.62
C MET A 81 30.78 -38.32 18.19
N PRO A 82 30.92 -39.18 19.20
CA PRO A 82 29.80 -39.77 19.90
C PRO A 82 29.29 -38.80 20.99
N MET A 83 28.04 -38.40 20.92
CA MET A 83 27.33 -37.78 22.04
C MET A 83 26.78 -38.89 22.95
N THR A 84 27.43 -39.09 24.08
CA THR A 84 26.86 -39.74 25.25
C THR A 84 26.73 -38.68 26.35
N MET A 85 25.51 -38.32 26.68
CA MET A 85 25.20 -37.61 27.90
C MET A 85 24.64 -38.61 28.92
N PRO A 86 25.10 -38.64 30.17
CA PRO A 86 24.50 -39.46 31.21
C PRO A 86 23.21 -38.81 31.73
N MET A 87 22.16 -39.57 31.78
CA MET A 87 20.98 -39.27 32.60
C MET A 87 21.28 -39.63 34.06
N ASP A 88 21.39 -38.61 34.89
CA ASP A 88 21.28 -38.82 36.31
C ASP A 88 19.96 -38.27 36.84
N GLY A 89 19.35 -39.08 37.69
CA GLY A 89 17.97 -39.04 38.09
C GLY A 89 17.59 -37.86 39.01
N MET A 90 16.37 -37.40 38.84
CA MET A 90 15.59 -36.78 39.90
C MET A 90 14.20 -37.40 39.92
N SER A 91 14.02 -38.31 40.86
CA SER A 91 12.75 -38.82 41.30
C SER A 91 12.04 -37.77 42.16
N MET A 92 10.82 -37.45 41.79
CA MET A 92 9.84 -36.79 42.64
C MET A 92 8.86 -37.80 43.21
N PRO A 93 8.49 -37.72 44.50
CA PRO A 93 7.61 -38.70 45.13
C PRO A 93 6.15 -38.46 44.78
N MET A 94 5.46 -39.55 44.43
CA MET A 94 4.00 -39.63 44.42
C MET A 94 3.52 -39.67 45.87
N GLU A 95 2.62 -38.79 46.23
CA GLU A 95 1.78 -38.93 47.41
C GLU A 95 0.37 -39.35 46.98
N GLN A 96 0.01 -40.56 47.31
CA GLN A 96 -1.32 -41.15 47.23
C GLN A 96 -2.11 -40.84 48.50
N SER A 97 -3.32 -40.29 48.34
CA SER A 97 -4.43 -40.56 49.27
C SER A 97 -5.71 -40.28 48.46
N GLY A 98 -6.59 -41.14 48.22
CA GLY A 98 -7.26 -42.13 49.04
C GLY A 98 -8.75 -41.81 49.02
N ALA A 99 -9.48 -42.56 48.16
CA ALA A 99 -10.85 -43.05 48.26
C ALA A 99 -12.00 -42.12 48.76
N GLN A 100 -13.07 -41.94 48.00
CA GLN A 100 -14.32 -42.74 48.07
C GLN A 100 -15.42 -42.10 47.19
N THR A 101 -16.02 -42.91 46.30
CA THR A 101 -17.35 -42.77 45.73
C THR A 101 -18.42 -43.11 46.80
N PRO A 102 -19.73 -42.66 46.69
CA PRO A 102 -20.61 -43.24 45.68
C PRO A 102 -21.70 -42.28 45.08
N ALA A 103 -22.04 -42.64 43.90
CA ALA A 103 -23.29 -42.66 43.13
C ALA A 103 -24.60 -42.01 43.67
N GLY A 104 -25.27 -41.31 42.73
CA GLY A 104 -26.71 -41.10 42.73
C GLY A 104 -27.15 -40.32 41.49
N PRO A 105 -27.97 -40.91 40.60
CA PRO A 105 -28.49 -40.20 39.41
C PRO A 105 -29.76 -39.43 39.78
N MET A 106 -29.80 -38.12 39.52
CA MET A 106 -31.04 -37.37 39.47
C MET A 106 -31.52 -37.27 38.02
N THR A 107 -32.47 -38.11 37.68
CA THR A 107 -33.37 -38.00 36.52
C THR A 107 -34.47 -37.00 36.87
N MET A 108 -34.57 -35.90 36.13
CA MET A 108 -35.79 -35.11 36.04
C MET A 108 -36.53 -35.45 34.76
N PRO A 109 -37.82 -35.81 34.79
CA PRO A 109 -38.60 -36.03 33.58
C PRO A 109 -39.04 -34.70 32.98
N MET A 110 -38.75 -34.46 31.72
CA MET A 110 -39.44 -33.45 30.91
C MET A 110 -40.69 -34.08 30.30
N ASP A 111 -41.81 -33.53 30.68
CA ASP A 111 -43.13 -33.81 30.14
C ASP A 111 -43.28 -33.20 28.75
N HIS A 112 -43.37 -34.04 27.71
CA HIS A 112 -43.70 -33.70 26.35
C HIS A 112 -45.17 -34.01 26.09
N SER A 113 -46.09 -33.13 26.49
CA SER A 113 -47.44 -33.18 25.98
C SER A 113 -48.01 -31.77 25.78
N GLN A 114 -48.51 -31.63 24.55
CA GLN A 114 -49.36 -30.52 24.04
C GLN A 114 -48.60 -29.38 23.30
N MET A 115 -48.39 -29.61 22.00
CA MET A 115 -48.63 -28.59 20.96
C MET A 115 -49.42 -29.23 19.83
N ASP A 116 -50.64 -28.77 19.72
CA ASP A 116 -51.64 -29.18 18.74
C ASP A 116 -51.33 -28.53 17.38
N HIS A 117 -51.14 -29.37 16.35
CA HIS A 117 -51.00 -28.92 14.96
C HIS A 117 -52.36 -29.01 14.26
N SER A 118 -53.13 -27.93 14.31
CA SER A 118 -54.19 -27.73 13.33
C SER A 118 -54.57 -26.25 13.21
N GLN A 119 -54.14 -25.62 12.16
CA GLN A 119 -54.87 -24.80 11.18
C GLN A 119 -53.92 -24.03 10.28
N MET A 120 -53.66 -24.60 9.11
CA MET A 120 -53.36 -23.77 7.96
C MET A 120 -54.66 -23.24 7.40
N ASP A 121 -54.77 -21.94 7.31
CA ASP A 121 -55.64 -21.34 6.31
C ASP A 121 -54.97 -20.14 5.63
N GLN A 122 -55.08 -20.15 4.32
CA GLN A 122 -54.53 -19.16 3.39
C GLN A 122 -55.38 -17.89 3.51
N THR A 123 -54.73 -16.74 3.50
CA THR A 123 -55.02 -15.59 2.61
C THR A 123 -54.49 -14.28 3.18
N GLN A 124 -53.93 -13.52 2.31
CA GLN A 124 -53.75 -12.07 2.19
C GLN A 124 -52.35 -11.51 2.34
N ALA A 125 -51.88 -11.08 1.16
CA ALA A 125 -50.85 -10.07 0.98
C ALA A 125 -51.19 -8.79 1.76
N GLY A 126 -50.34 -8.43 2.72
CA GLY A 126 -50.39 -7.19 3.43
C GLY A 126 -48.99 -6.81 3.87
N GLY A 127 -48.42 -5.77 3.24
CA GLY A 127 -47.11 -5.24 3.56
C GLY A 127 -47.05 -4.81 5.05
N MET A 128 -46.21 -5.48 5.81
CA MET A 128 -45.81 -4.99 7.14
C MET A 128 -44.58 -4.11 6.98
N ALA A 129 -44.79 -2.81 7.05
CA ALA A 129 -43.73 -1.87 7.38
C ALA A 129 -43.29 -2.16 8.82
N MET A 130 -42.11 -2.68 9.01
CA MET A 130 -41.46 -2.76 10.31
C MET A 130 -41.03 -1.35 10.72
N PRO A 131 -41.31 -0.89 11.96
CA PRO A 131 -40.74 0.36 12.44
C PRO A 131 -39.23 0.20 12.59
N MET A 132 -38.46 1.12 11.98
CA MET A 132 -37.04 1.28 12.26
C MET A 132 -36.85 1.74 13.69
N GLY A 133 -36.55 0.81 14.60
CA GLY A 133 -35.99 1.11 15.90
C GLY A 133 -34.52 1.42 15.77
N GLU A 134 -34.11 2.59 16.28
CA GLU A 134 -32.72 2.94 16.57
C GLU A 134 -32.10 1.91 17.53
N HIS A 135 -31.39 0.92 16.98
CA HIS A 135 -30.41 0.13 17.74
C HIS A 135 -29.27 -0.21 16.81
N GLY A 136 -28.04 0.05 17.30
CA GLY A 136 -26.74 -0.10 16.68
C GLY A 136 -26.66 -1.22 15.64
N GLY A 137 -26.24 -0.84 14.43
CA GLY A 137 -26.18 -1.71 13.26
C GLY A 137 -25.32 -2.95 13.49
N HIS A 138 -25.96 -4.08 13.72
CA HIS A 138 -25.40 -5.35 13.26
C HIS A 138 -25.58 -5.38 11.74
N GLY A 139 -24.66 -4.72 11.01
CA GLY A 139 -24.56 -4.87 9.58
C GLY A 139 -24.44 -6.36 9.28
N MET A 140 -25.19 -6.85 8.30
CA MET A 140 -24.99 -8.21 7.79
C MET A 140 -23.50 -8.31 7.42
N ALA A 141 -22.77 -9.25 8.04
CA ALA A 141 -21.37 -9.46 7.76
C ALA A 141 -21.23 -9.75 6.26
N MET A 142 -20.64 -8.81 5.52
CA MET A 142 -20.40 -8.97 4.09
C MET A 142 -19.18 -9.86 3.89
N ASN A 143 -19.26 -10.77 2.93
CA ASN A 143 -18.14 -11.61 2.56
C ASN A 143 -17.16 -10.83 1.68
N GLY A 144 -15.87 -11.14 1.83
CA GLY A 144 -14.83 -10.68 0.94
C GLY A 144 -15.05 -11.15 -0.50
N ALA A 145 -14.53 -10.41 -1.47
CA ALA A 145 -14.67 -10.73 -2.89
C ALA A 145 -13.87 -11.98 -3.31
N LEU A 146 -12.77 -12.26 -2.61
CA LEU A 146 -11.85 -13.33 -3.01
C LEU A 146 -12.10 -14.66 -2.25
N GLY A 147 -12.98 -14.66 -1.23
CA GLY A 147 -13.27 -15.87 -0.47
C GLY A 147 -14.25 -15.69 0.68
N HIS A 148 -14.57 -16.80 1.37
CA HIS A 148 -15.46 -16.83 2.54
C HIS A 148 -14.73 -16.34 3.80
N TYR A 149 -14.60 -15.05 3.95
CA TYR A 149 -14.07 -14.35 5.12
C TYR A 149 -14.69 -12.94 5.21
N PRO A 150 -14.62 -12.26 6.36
CA PRO A 150 -15.16 -10.91 6.50
C PRO A 150 -14.53 -9.94 5.50
N MET A 151 -15.33 -9.05 4.89
CA MET A 151 -14.87 -8.06 3.92
C MET A 151 -13.77 -7.15 4.51
N GLU A 152 -13.81 -6.90 5.81
CA GLU A 152 -12.82 -6.12 6.57
C GLU A 152 -11.39 -6.67 6.47
N ARG A 153 -11.22 -7.97 6.11
CA ARG A 153 -9.91 -8.57 5.85
C ARG A 153 -9.25 -8.05 4.59
N GLU A 154 -10.03 -7.59 3.61
CA GLU A 154 -9.51 -7.04 2.36
C GLU A 154 -8.97 -5.63 2.55
N SER A 155 -7.88 -5.33 1.87
CA SER A 155 -7.22 -4.03 1.88
C SER A 155 -6.86 -3.61 0.45
N SER A 156 -5.74 -2.89 0.22
CA SER A 156 -5.32 -2.51 -1.13
C SER A 156 -5.02 -3.72 -2.02
N GLY A 157 -5.34 -3.61 -3.31
CA GLY A 157 -5.18 -4.69 -4.28
C GLY A 157 -5.84 -5.98 -3.81
N THR A 158 -5.02 -7.00 -3.55
CA THR A 158 -5.43 -8.29 -2.97
C THR A 158 -4.84 -8.51 -1.56
N ALA A 159 -4.24 -7.49 -0.93
CA ALA A 159 -3.61 -7.62 0.39
C ALA A 159 -4.63 -7.90 1.49
N TRP A 160 -4.18 -8.57 2.56
CA TRP A 160 -4.97 -8.85 3.75
C TRP A 160 -4.54 -7.99 4.94
N GLN A 161 -5.52 -7.69 5.80
CA GLN A 161 -5.37 -7.02 7.08
C GLN A 161 -6.15 -7.81 8.16
N PRO A 162 -6.12 -7.42 9.46
CA PRO A 162 -6.96 -8.04 10.49
C PRO A 162 -8.45 -7.98 10.15
N ASP A 163 -9.21 -9.01 10.54
CA ASP A 163 -10.68 -9.05 10.36
C ASP A 163 -11.41 -8.01 11.24
N THR A 164 -10.72 -7.44 12.22
CA THR A 164 -11.20 -6.40 13.14
C THR A 164 -10.84 -4.99 12.69
N SER A 165 -10.20 -4.85 11.52
CA SER A 165 -9.91 -3.55 10.93
C SER A 165 -11.19 -2.81 10.58
N GLU A 166 -11.15 -1.48 10.64
CA GLU A 166 -12.28 -0.66 10.23
C GLU A 166 -12.50 -0.76 8.72
N HIS A 167 -13.72 -1.08 8.34
CA HIS A 167 -14.16 -0.98 6.97
C HIS A 167 -14.85 0.37 6.77
N MET A 168 -14.12 1.30 6.17
CA MET A 168 -14.62 2.65 5.93
C MET A 168 -15.39 2.71 4.61
N GLY A 169 -16.38 3.57 4.55
CA GLY A 169 -17.06 3.91 3.31
C GLY A 169 -18.57 3.73 3.34
N LEU A 170 -19.20 4.41 2.41
CA LEU A 170 -20.62 4.29 2.13
C LEU A 170 -20.90 2.98 1.38
N HIS A 171 -21.77 2.15 1.94
CA HIS A 171 -22.23 0.90 1.34
C HIS A 171 -23.68 1.01 0.88
N VAL A 172 -23.95 0.62 -0.35
CA VAL A 172 -25.27 0.63 -0.96
C VAL A 172 -25.55 -0.69 -1.66
N MET A 173 -26.66 -1.34 -1.31
CA MET A 173 -27.16 -2.50 -2.02
C MET A 173 -28.12 -2.06 -3.15
N SER A 174 -27.89 -2.56 -4.36
CA SER A 174 -28.74 -2.30 -5.53
C SER A 174 -29.00 -3.61 -6.28
N GLY A 175 -30.12 -4.26 -5.98
CA GLY A 175 -30.36 -5.64 -6.39
C GLY A 175 -29.31 -6.57 -5.78
N GLU A 176 -28.59 -7.34 -6.59
CA GLU A 176 -27.51 -8.22 -6.17
C GLU A 176 -26.14 -7.52 -6.12
N TRP A 177 -26.06 -6.23 -6.50
CA TRP A 177 -24.84 -5.46 -6.45
C TRP A 177 -24.61 -4.88 -5.05
N THR A 178 -23.43 -5.07 -4.51
CA THR A 178 -22.88 -4.31 -3.38
C THR A 178 -21.99 -3.23 -3.95
N LEU A 179 -22.34 -1.98 -3.70
CA LEU A 179 -21.55 -0.81 -4.09
C LEU A 179 -20.92 -0.20 -2.85
N MET A 180 -19.67 0.22 -2.96
CA MET A 180 -18.96 0.93 -1.90
C MET A 180 -18.27 2.16 -2.50
N ALA A 181 -18.28 3.24 -1.72
CA ALA A 181 -17.47 4.42 -2.02
C ALA A 181 -16.83 4.94 -0.74
N HIS A 182 -15.55 5.22 -0.76
CA HIS A 182 -14.87 5.93 0.31
C HIS A 182 -13.82 6.88 -0.26
N GLY A 183 -13.39 7.85 0.54
CA GLY A 183 -12.36 8.76 0.09
C GLY A 183 -11.86 9.66 1.20
N VAL A 184 -10.65 10.17 1.00
CA VAL A 184 -10.05 11.20 1.82
C VAL A 184 -9.36 12.22 0.92
N LEU A 185 -9.60 13.50 1.17
CA LEU A 185 -8.91 14.63 0.57
C LEU A 185 -8.25 15.43 1.68
N ASN A 186 -6.93 15.56 1.64
CA ASN A 186 -6.14 16.37 2.55
C ASN A 186 -5.66 17.63 1.84
N LEU A 187 -5.81 18.78 2.49
CA LEU A 187 -5.11 20.02 2.16
C LEU A 187 -4.03 20.22 3.19
N VAL A 188 -2.78 20.11 2.77
CA VAL A 188 -1.60 20.01 3.64
C VAL A 188 -0.73 21.22 3.46
N TYR A 189 -0.21 21.80 4.56
CA TYR A 189 0.97 22.64 4.58
C TYR A 189 2.09 21.86 5.26
N ASP A 190 3.21 21.70 4.56
CA ASP A 190 4.38 20.96 4.97
C ASP A 190 5.59 21.88 5.10
N HIS A 191 6.35 21.73 6.16
CA HIS A 191 7.60 22.39 6.44
C HIS A 191 8.68 21.38 6.80
N GLN A 192 9.78 21.36 6.06
CA GLN A 192 10.96 20.55 6.35
C GLN A 192 12.15 21.47 6.64
N SER A 193 12.86 21.23 7.75
CA SER A 193 13.94 22.09 8.21
C SER A 193 15.29 21.79 7.56
N GLY A 194 16.24 22.73 7.73
CA GLY A 194 17.64 22.56 7.32
C GLY A 194 17.92 22.92 5.85
N PRO A 195 19.18 22.79 5.40
CA PRO A 195 19.60 23.20 4.05
C PRO A 195 18.93 22.40 2.90
N ARG A 196 18.42 21.21 3.19
CA ARG A 196 17.68 20.34 2.27
C ARG A 196 16.16 20.38 2.47
N GLY A 197 15.73 21.17 3.46
CA GLY A 197 14.32 21.40 3.72
C GLY A 197 13.70 22.36 2.71
N ASP A 198 12.37 22.35 2.67
CA ASP A 198 11.54 23.21 1.82
C ASP A 198 10.14 23.31 2.42
N ASP A 199 9.33 24.24 1.92
CA ASP A 199 7.95 24.43 2.31
C ASP A 199 7.01 24.19 1.13
N LYS A 200 5.86 23.54 1.38
CA LYS A 200 4.85 23.36 0.33
C LYS A 200 3.44 23.22 0.88
N ALA A 201 2.50 23.92 0.24
CA ALA A 201 1.08 23.61 0.36
C ALA A 201 0.64 22.75 -0.82
N PHE A 202 -0.11 21.68 -0.56
CA PHE A 202 -0.57 20.75 -1.60
C PHE A 202 -1.87 20.05 -1.20
N ALA A 203 -2.51 19.41 -2.17
CA ALA A 203 -3.60 18.47 -1.95
C ALA A 203 -3.10 17.05 -2.18
N SER A 204 -3.51 16.12 -1.31
CA SER A 204 -3.26 14.69 -1.46
C SER A 204 -4.47 13.88 -1.00
N GLY A 205 -4.52 12.61 -1.37
CA GLY A 205 -5.60 11.75 -0.94
C GLY A 205 -6.04 10.77 -2.02
N MET A 206 -7.23 10.19 -1.82
CA MET A 206 -7.82 9.24 -2.76
C MET A 206 -9.34 9.26 -2.72
N LEU A 207 -9.94 8.87 -3.82
CA LEU A 207 -11.36 8.52 -3.93
C LEU A 207 -11.44 7.12 -4.53
N MET A 208 -12.07 6.17 -3.83
CA MET A 208 -12.26 4.79 -4.28
C MET A 208 -13.73 4.46 -4.44
N GLY A 209 -14.05 3.76 -5.51
CA GLY A 209 -15.33 3.10 -5.76
C GLY A 209 -15.13 1.61 -5.98
N MET A 210 -16.06 0.80 -5.47
CA MET A 210 -16.08 -0.65 -5.65
C MET A 210 -17.48 -1.11 -6.00
N ALA A 211 -17.58 -2.11 -6.89
CA ALA A 211 -18.82 -2.79 -7.21
C ALA A 211 -18.58 -4.30 -7.18
N GLN A 212 -19.38 -5.01 -6.39
CA GLN A 212 -19.28 -6.46 -6.21
C GLN A 212 -20.63 -7.12 -6.53
N HIS A 213 -20.58 -8.28 -7.21
CA HIS A 213 -21.77 -9.03 -7.60
C HIS A 213 -21.51 -10.53 -7.49
N PRO A 214 -22.47 -11.36 -7.05
CA PRO A 214 -22.36 -12.82 -7.12
C PRO A 214 -22.14 -13.29 -8.55
N LEU A 215 -21.26 -14.29 -8.72
CA LEU A 215 -20.97 -14.90 -10.02
C LEU A 215 -20.90 -16.44 -9.85
N GLY A 216 -22.00 -17.11 -10.14
CA GLY A 216 -22.11 -18.55 -9.91
C GLY A 216 -21.91 -18.91 -8.44
N ASN A 217 -20.87 -19.70 -8.13
CA ASN A 217 -20.49 -20.05 -6.75
C ASN A 217 -19.37 -19.14 -6.19
N GLY A 218 -19.25 -17.92 -6.67
CA GLY A 218 -18.22 -16.97 -6.27
C GLY A 218 -18.65 -15.54 -6.48
N THR A 219 -17.69 -14.66 -6.77
CA THR A 219 -17.90 -13.21 -6.83
C THR A 219 -17.13 -12.62 -7.99
N VAL A 220 -17.69 -11.59 -8.64
CA VAL A 220 -16.96 -10.65 -9.48
C VAL A 220 -16.93 -9.29 -8.78
N GLN A 221 -15.78 -8.61 -8.83
CA GLN A 221 -15.60 -7.28 -8.24
C GLN A 221 -14.86 -6.38 -9.21
N PHE A 222 -15.24 -5.11 -9.23
CA PHE A 222 -14.56 -4.02 -9.93
C PHE A 222 -14.17 -2.97 -8.93
N LYS A 223 -12.94 -2.41 -9.04
CA LYS A 223 -12.46 -1.30 -8.23
C LYS A 223 -11.91 -0.19 -9.12
N ALA A 224 -12.13 1.04 -8.70
CA ALA A 224 -11.48 2.22 -9.28
C ALA A 224 -11.03 3.13 -8.14
N MET A 225 -9.76 3.58 -8.18
CA MET A 225 -9.19 4.51 -7.21
C MET A 225 -8.45 5.63 -7.93
N LEU A 226 -8.75 6.87 -7.55
CA LEU A 226 -8.21 8.09 -8.14
C LEU A 226 -7.52 8.92 -7.07
N SER A 227 -6.45 9.63 -7.45
CA SER A 227 -5.74 10.57 -6.58
C SER A 227 -5.71 11.98 -7.14
N PRO A 228 -5.82 13.03 -6.32
CA PRO A 228 -5.59 14.41 -6.71
C PRO A 228 -4.09 14.78 -6.80
N ASP A 229 -3.17 13.89 -6.46
CA ASP A 229 -1.74 14.15 -6.31
C ASP A 229 -1.07 14.77 -7.55
N PRO A 230 -1.48 14.47 -8.81
CA PRO A 230 -0.92 15.15 -9.98
C PRO A 230 -1.03 16.68 -9.93
N LEU A 231 -2.01 17.21 -9.19
CA LEU A 231 -2.18 18.67 -9.01
C LEU A 231 -1.02 19.32 -8.25
N MET A 232 -0.26 18.57 -7.44
CA MET A 232 0.91 19.11 -6.74
C MET A 232 2.14 19.25 -7.64
N GLY A 233 2.10 18.72 -8.86
CA GLY A 233 3.18 18.75 -9.86
C GLY A 233 4.21 17.63 -9.68
N PRO A 234 5.02 17.35 -10.72
CA PRO A 234 5.86 16.15 -10.80
C PRO A 234 6.97 16.08 -9.74
N SER A 235 7.35 17.21 -9.13
CA SER A 235 8.35 17.23 -8.05
C SER A 235 7.80 16.81 -6.68
N GLY A 236 6.52 16.47 -6.59
CA GLY A 236 5.89 16.04 -5.35
C GLY A 236 5.98 17.08 -4.23
N TYR A 237 6.17 16.65 -2.99
CA TYR A 237 6.28 17.51 -1.81
C TYR A 237 7.59 17.23 -1.04
N PRO A 238 8.09 18.18 -0.23
CA PRO A 238 9.29 17.98 0.59
C PRO A 238 9.09 16.84 1.58
N LEU A 239 10.05 15.93 1.66
CA LEU A 239 10.06 14.86 2.65
C LEU A 239 11.51 14.44 2.87
N LEU A 240 12.12 14.90 3.94
CA LEU A 240 13.50 14.57 4.25
C LEU A 240 13.73 13.07 4.32
N LEU A 241 14.85 12.59 3.75
CA LEU A 241 15.29 11.21 3.67
C LEU A 241 14.50 10.32 2.69
N ALA A 242 13.44 10.82 2.06
CA ALA A 242 12.79 10.13 0.95
C ALA A 242 13.64 10.25 -0.33
N SER A 243 13.63 9.23 -1.15
CA SER A 243 14.30 9.19 -2.46
C SER A 243 13.60 8.20 -3.37
N GLY A 244 13.89 8.29 -4.66
CA GLY A 244 13.33 7.44 -5.71
C GLY A 244 12.62 8.27 -6.76
N GLU A 245 12.34 7.65 -7.89
CA GLU A 245 11.69 8.23 -9.04
C GLU A 245 12.32 9.55 -9.56
N THR A 246 11.66 10.23 -10.47
CA THR A 246 12.17 11.45 -11.10
C THR A 246 11.04 12.40 -11.49
N ALA A 247 11.28 13.71 -11.39
CA ALA A 247 10.33 14.72 -11.82
C ALA A 247 10.53 15.18 -13.28
N ASN A 248 11.64 14.81 -13.92
CA ASN A 248 12.06 15.34 -15.21
C ASN A 248 12.72 14.28 -16.14
N GLY A 249 12.72 13.02 -15.74
CA GLY A 249 13.35 11.91 -16.48
C GLY A 249 14.88 11.92 -16.47
N ARG A 250 15.54 12.68 -15.58
CA ARG A 250 16.99 12.85 -15.55
C ARG A 250 17.60 12.85 -14.16
N ASP A 251 16.97 13.61 -13.25
CA ASP A 251 17.48 13.81 -11.90
C ASP A 251 16.57 13.08 -10.93
N ARG A 252 17.16 12.29 -10.02
CA ARG A 252 16.43 11.59 -8.96
C ARG A 252 15.84 12.57 -7.97
N LEU A 253 14.61 12.35 -7.55
CA LEU A 253 14.05 13.05 -6.41
C LEU A 253 14.77 12.60 -5.14
N VAL A 254 15.32 13.54 -4.39
CA VAL A 254 15.95 13.33 -3.10
C VAL A 254 15.37 14.34 -2.12
N ASP A 255 15.04 13.88 -0.90
CA ASP A 255 14.34 14.66 0.13
C ASP A 255 12.97 15.17 -0.35
N ARG A 256 12.35 14.40 -1.21
CA ARG A 256 11.00 14.64 -1.74
C ARG A 256 10.26 13.34 -1.95
N GLN A 257 8.96 13.39 -1.67
CA GLN A 257 8.03 12.33 -2.06
C GLN A 257 7.42 12.66 -3.42
N HIS A 258 7.51 11.73 -4.36
CA HIS A 258 6.83 11.83 -5.66
C HIS A 258 5.30 11.81 -5.51
N PRO A 259 4.53 12.42 -6.43
CA PRO A 259 3.07 12.32 -6.42
C PRO A 259 2.62 10.95 -6.91
N HIS A 260 1.46 10.50 -6.46
CA HIS A 260 0.76 9.40 -7.09
C HIS A 260 0.21 9.80 -8.45
N ASP A 261 -0.07 8.80 -9.29
CA ASP A 261 -0.80 9.00 -10.54
C ASP A 261 -2.28 9.25 -10.28
N LEU A 262 -2.96 9.91 -11.25
CA LEU A 262 -4.41 10.11 -11.19
C LEU A 262 -5.15 8.77 -11.00
N PHE A 263 -4.74 7.76 -11.78
CA PHE A 263 -5.30 6.41 -11.70
C PHE A 263 -4.42 5.54 -10.81
N MET A 264 -4.85 5.34 -9.56
CA MET A 264 -4.14 4.48 -8.61
C MET A 264 -4.55 3.01 -8.74
N GLU A 265 -5.83 2.73 -9.02
CA GLU A 265 -6.33 1.39 -9.29
C GLU A 265 -7.49 1.45 -10.30
N LEU A 266 -7.42 0.60 -11.31
CA LEU A 266 -8.52 0.21 -12.17
C LEU A 266 -8.43 -1.29 -12.32
N SER A 267 -9.23 -2.03 -11.55
CA SER A 267 -9.06 -3.47 -11.44
C SER A 267 -10.38 -4.23 -11.50
N ALA A 268 -10.26 -5.51 -11.84
CA ALA A 268 -11.32 -6.48 -11.75
C ALA A 268 -10.79 -7.77 -11.11
N SER A 269 -11.62 -8.42 -10.31
CA SER A 269 -11.34 -9.75 -9.78
C SER A 269 -12.52 -10.68 -9.94
N VAL A 270 -12.23 -11.97 -10.03
CA VAL A 270 -13.22 -13.04 -10.03
C VAL A 270 -12.75 -14.14 -9.10
N SER A 271 -13.65 -14.64 -8.27
CA SER A 271 -13.40 -15.80 -7.42
C SER A 271 -14.43 -16.90 -7.64
N GLN A 272 -14.04 -18.13 -7.33
CA GLN A 272 -14.93 -19.28 -7.28
C GLN A 272 -14.62 -20.12 -6.04
N HIS A 273 -15.65 -20.47 -5.28
CA HIS A 273 -15.51 -21.35 -4.12
C HIS A 273 -15.34 -22.79 -4.56
N ILE A 274 -14.31 -23.46 -4.06
CA ILE A 274 -14.01 -24.87 -4.29
C ILE A 274 -14.27 -25.73 -3.06
N GLY A 275 -14.70 -25.11 -1.97
CA GLY A 275 -15.08 -25.73 -0.70
C GLY A 275 -15.63 -24.71 0.28
N PRO A 276 -16.09 -25.16 1.46
CA PRO A 276 -16.74 -24.27 2.45
C PRO A 276 -15.87 -23.09 2.92
N LYS A 277 -14.54 -23.26 2.89
CA LYS A 277 -13.55 -22.26 3.32
C LYS A 277 -12.43 -22.09 2.30
N SER A 278 -12.64 -22.48 1.07
CA SER A 278 -11.59 -22.44 0.05
C SER A 278 -12.11 -21.84 -1.24
N SER A 279 -11.31 -20.98 -1.86
CA SER A 279 -11.60 -20.38 -3.16
C SER A 279 -10.34 -20.26 -4.01
N LEU A 280 -10.55 -20.21 -5.32
CA LEU A 280 -9.57 -19.78 -6.30
C LEU A 280 -9.99 -18.43 -6.82
N PHE A 281 -9.03 -17.57 -7.16
CA PHE A 281 -9.32 -16.26 -7.73
C PHE A 281 -8.31 -15.82 -8.78
N LEU A 282 -8.76 -14.89 -9.62
CA LEU A 282 -7.94 -14.10 -10.53
C LEU A 282 -8.21 -12.62 -10.25
N TYR A 283 -7.17 -11.81 -10.30
CA TYR A 283 -7.22 -10.35 -10.22
C TYR A 283 -6.40 -9.77 -11.38
N ALA A 284 -6.89 -8.71 -11.98
CA ALA A 284 -6.17 -7.96 -13.01
C ALA A 284 -6.38 -6.46 -12.77
N GLY A 285 -5.31 -5.69 -12.87
CA GLY A 285 -5.32 -4.22 -12.70
C GLY A 285 -4.53 -3.49 -13.78
N LEU A 286 -5.06 -2.32 -14.16
CA LEU A 286 -4.44 -1.41 -15.13
C LEU A 286 -4.80 0.05 -14.76
N PRO A 287 -4.18 0.64 -13.73
CA PRO A 287 -3.19 0.06 -12.82
C PRO A 287 -3.77 -0.90 -11.77
N GLY A 288 -2.87 -1.52 -11.00
CA GLY A 288 -3.22 -2.41 -9.91
C GLY A 288 -2.04 -2.70 -8.98
N GLU A 289 -2.25 -3.55 -7.97
CA GLU A 289 -1.23 -3.93 -6.98
C GLU A 289 -0.85 -5.41 -7.13
N PRO A 290 0.42 -5.75 -7.36
CA PRO A 290 0.89 -7.13 -7.38
C PRO A 290 0.93 -7.74 -5.97
N ALA A 291 0.99 -9.07 -5.88
CA ALA A 291 1.10 -9.81 -4.62
C ALA A 291 2.50 -9.66 -3.99
N PHE A 292 2.82 -8.45 -3.55
CA PHE A 292 4.08 -8.10 -2.88
C PHE A 292 3.84 -7.08 -1.77
N GLY A 293 4.51 -7.26 -0.62
CA GLY A 293 4.46 -6.34 0.51
C GLY A 293 3.18 -6.39 1.36
N PRO A 294 3.15 -5.57 2.43
CA PRO A 294 1.94 -5.28 3.19
C PRO A 294 0.95 -4.46 2.33
N PRO A 295 -0.28 -4.22 2.80
CA PRO A 295 -1.15 -3.21 2.20
C PRO A 295 -0.43 -1.87 2.03
N ALA A 296 -0.77 -1.10 0.99
CA ALA A 296 -0.26 0.25 0.79
C ALA A 296 -0.48 1.11 2.05
N PHE A 297 0.46 2.01 2.38
CA PHE A 297 0.44 2.76 3.65
C PHE A 297 -0.88 3.51 3.89
N MET A 298 -1.49 4.04 2.85
CA MET A 298 -2.78 4.74 2.92
C MET A 298 -3.98 3.82 3.22
N HIS A 299 -3.79 2.51 3.21
CA HIS A 299 -4.79 1.49 3.56
C HIS A 299 -4.42 0.71 4.83
N ARG A 300 -3.25 0.96 5.45
CA ARG A 300 -2.89 0.36 6.74
C ARG A 300 -3.54 1.11 7.89
N GLU A 301 -4.41 0.46 8.64
CA GLU A 301 -5.17 1.10 9.72
C GLU A 301 -4.29 1.81 10.76
N ALA A 302 -3.09 1.30 10.99
CA ALA A 302 -2.14 1.89 11.92
C ALA A 302 -1.62 3.28 11.50
N ILE A 303 -1.77 3.70 10.21
CA ILE A 303 -1.18 4.94 9.72
C ILE A 303 -2.02 5.67 8.65
N LEU A 304 -3.13 5.11 8.19
CA LEU A 304 -3.97 5.69 7.12
C LEU A 304 -4.45 7.14 7.38
N ASP A 305 -4.40 7.56 8.64
CA ASP A 305 -4.80 8.92 9.06
C ASP A 305 -3.67 9.96 8.90
N SER A 306 -2.45 9.53 8.56
CA SER A 306 -1.30 10.40 8.27
C SER A 306 -1.26 10.78 6.78
N PRO A 307 -1.18 12.07 6.42
CA PRO A 307 -0.94 12.48 5.04
C PRO A 307 0.52 12.28 4.58
N GLU A 308 1.43 11.95 5.50
CA GLU A 308 2.85 11.76 5.23
C GLU A 308 3.15 10.38 4.70
N ALA A 309 3.78 10.27 3.53
CA ALA A 309 4.29 9.01 3.00
C ALA A 309 5.47 8.47 3.85
N PRO A 310 5.68 7.14 3.90
CA PRO A 310 6.83 6.56 4.59
C PRO A 310 8.13 6.72 3.80
N ILE A 311 9.26 6.96 4.48
CA ILE A 311 10.58 6.86 3.84
C ILE A 311 10.95 5.41 3.49
N THR A 312 10.24 4.44 4.05
CA THR A 312 10.37 2.99 3.75
C THR A 312 9.55 2.55 2.53
N HIS A 313 8.84 3.45 1.86
CA HIS A 313 7.93 3.15 0.75
C HIS A 313 8.54 2.23 -0.31
N HIS A 314 9.75 2.53 -0.80
CA HIS A 314 10.43 1.73 -1.82
C HIS A 314 10.94 0.36 -1.35
N TRP A 315 10.87 0.05 -0.06
CA TRP A 315 11.18 -1.28 0.49
C TRP A 315 9.93 -2.14 0.72
N LEU A 316 8.76 -1.51 0.93
CA LEU A 316 7.56 -2.18 1.42
C LEU A 316 6.42 -2.23 0.41
N ASP A 317 6.02 -1.08 -0.13
CA ASP A 317 4.72 -0.94 -0.81
C ASP A 317 4.71 0.00 -2.03
N SER A 318 5.87 0.35 -2.61
CA SER A 318 5.95 1.23 -3.80
C SER A 318 5.26 0.68 -5.05
N THR A 319 4.96 -0.62 -5.09
CA THR A 319 4.29 -1.25 -6.24
C THR A 319 2.77 -1.23 -6.18
N HIS A 320 2.17 -0.47 -5.24
CA HIS A 320 0.71 -0.38 -5.16
C HIS A 320 0.07 0.31 -6.39
N ILE A 321 0.86 1.00 -7.22
CA ILE A 321 0.46 1.50 -8.55
C ILE A 321 1.39 0.87 -9.58
N SER A 322 1.01 -0.28 -10.13
CA SER A 322 1.72 -0.96 -11.22
C SER A 322 0.85 -0.97 -12.46
N PHE A 323 1.32 -0.38 -13.55
CA PHE A 323 0.57 -0.30 -14.81
C PHE A 323 0.60 -1.63 -15.57
N GLY A 324 -0.16 -2.56 -15.06
CA GLY A 324 -0.34 -3.91 -15.55
C GLY A 324 0.03 -4.97 -14.52
N VAL A 325 -1.01 -5.62 -13.98
CA VAL A 325 -0.90 -6.71 -12.99
C VAL A 325 -1.89 -7.80 -13.35
N VAL A 326 -1.45 -9.05 -13.26
CA VAL A 326 -2.33 -10.22 -13.24
C VAL A 326 -1.89 -11.11 -12.08
N THR A 327 -2.80 -11.39 -11.16
CA THR A 327 -2.57 -12.22 -9.98
C THR A 327 -3.51 -13.41 -9.99
N ALA A 328 -2.99 -14.60 -9.80
CA ALA A 328 -3.75 -15.80 -9.48
C ALA A 328 -3.50 -16.20 -8.03
N GLY A 329 -4.53 -16.61 -7.33
CA GLY A 329 -4.39 -17.01 -5.94
C GLY A 329 -5.42 -18.02 -5.48
N ALA A 330 -5.13 -18.59 -4.31
CA ALA A 330 -5.98 -19.54 -3.60
C ALA A 330 -6.11 -19.13 -2.14
N VAL A 331 -7.33 -19.21 -1.63
CA VAL A 331 -7.66 -19.00 -0.22
C VAL A 331 -7.98 -20.35 0.41
N PHE A 332 -7.45 -20.58 1.61
CA PHE A 332 -7.68 -21.75 2.44
C PHE A 332 -7.95 -21.29 3.87
N ASP A 333 -9.21 -21.01 4.20
CA ASP A 333 -9.66 -20.48 5.50
C ASP A 333 -8.94 -19.16 5.88
N ARG A 334 -7.89 -19.27 6.67
CA ARG A 334 -7.09 -18.14 7.19
C ARG A 334 -5.75 -17.97 6.47
N MET A 335 -5.52 -18.71 5.41
CA MET A 335 -4.30 -18.61 4.61
C MET A 335 -4.62 -18.27 3.16
N LYS A 336 -3.75 -17.51 2.52
CA LYS A 336 -3.83 -17.17 1.11
C LYS A 336 -2.44 -17.28 0.48
N LEU A 337 -2.39 -17.91 -0.69
CA LEU A 337 -1.20 -17.95 -1.55
C LEU A 337 -1.51 -17.22 -2.86
N GLU A 338 -0.61 -16.38 -3.30
CA GLU A 338 -0.78 -15.54 -4.49
C GLU A 338 0.50 -15.53 -5.34
N VAL A 339 0.33 -15.48 -6.64
CA VAL A 339 1.41 -15.29 -7.62
C VAL A 339 0.98 -14.23 -8.61
N SER A 340 1.82 -13.22 -8.81
CA SER A 340 1.58 -12.14 -9.76
C SER A 340 2.60 -12.13 -10.90
N ARG A 341 2.10 -11.80 -12.10
CA ARG A 341 2.90 -11.29 -13.21
C ARG A 341 2.54 -9.83 -13.38
N PHE A 342 3.53 -8.94 -13.46
CA PHE A 342 3.27 -7.50 -13.48
C PHE A 342 4.37 -6.71 -14.19
N ASN A 343 4.05 -5.46 -14.55
CA ASN A 343 5.01 -4.46 -14.96
C ASN A 343 5.57 -3.79 -13.70
N ALA A 344 6.86 -4.01 -13.39
CA ALA A 344 7.49 -3.43 -12.20
C ALA A 344 8.04 -2.03 -12.41
N ARG A 345 7.99 -1.49 -13.61
CA ARG A 345 8.49 -0.14 -13.89
C ARG A 345 7.68 0.86 -13.11
N GLU A 346 8.38 1.71 -12.39
CA GLU A 346 7.76 2.82 -11.68
C GLU A 346 7.12 3.78 -12.69
N PRO A 347 5.99 4.41 -12.32
CA PRO A 347 5.36 5.43 -13.16
C PRO A 347 6.35 6.54 -13.54
N ASP A 348 6.18 7.12 -14.72
CA ASP A 348 7.02 8.23 -15.15
C ASP A 348 6.55 9.59 -14.56
N GLN A 349 7.08 10.70 -15.02
CA GLN A 349 6.75 12.03 -14.51
C GLN A 349 5.41 12.59 -15.04
N ASP A 350 4.74 11.92 -15.99
CA ASP A 350 3.40 12.28 -16.48
C ASP A 350 2.33 11.52 -15.69
N ARG A 351 1.89 12.10 -14.58
CA ARG A 351 0.97 11.48 -13.62
C ARG A 351 -0.49 11.46 -14.05
N TRP A 352 -0.81 11.85 -15.29
CA TRP A 352 -2.18 11.93 -15.81
C TRP A 352 -2.57 10.79 -16.73
N ASN A 353 -1.61 9.99 -17.20
CA ASN A 353 -1.80 8.93 -18.16
C ASN A 353 -1.88 7.54 -17.51
N ILE A 354 -2.03 6.50 -18.33
CA ILE A 354 -1.87 5.10 -17.95
C ILE A 354 -0.77 4.51 -18.84
N GLU A 355 0.28 4.03 -18.23
CA GLU A 355 1.44 3.48 -18.90
C GLU A 355 1.34 1.97 -19.00
N THR A 356 1.41 1.43 -20.21
CA THR A 356 1.40 -0.01 -20.40
C THR A 356 2.80 -0.54 -20.68
N GLY A 357 3.14 -1.66 -20.06
CA GLY A 357 4.42 -2.31 -20.21
C GLY A 357 4.32 -3.84 -20.17
N PRO A 358 5.42 -4.54 -20.42
CA PRO A 358 5.43 -6.00 -20.38
C PRO A 358 5.24 -6.51 -18.95
N LEU A 359 4.45 -7.58 -18.77
CA LEU A 359 4.29 -8.28 -17.50
C LEU A 359 5.46 -9.26 -17.29
N ASP A 360 6.67 -8.73 -17.16
CA ASP A 360 7.93 -9.50 -17.12
C ASP A 360 8.46 -9.73 -15.69
N SER A 361 7.88 -9.05 -14.71
CA SER A 361 8.18 -9.19 -13.29
C SER A 361 7.29 -10.23 -12.62
N THR A 362 7.73 -10.75 -11.47
CA THR A 362 7.00 -11.81 -10.75
C THR A 362 7.07 -11.55 -9.26
N ALA A 363 5.94 -11.68 -8.58
CA ALA A 363 5.87 -11.67 -7.12
C ALA A 363 5.07 -12.88 -6.59
N ILE A 364 5.38 -13.27 -5.36
CA ILE A 364 4.69 -14.33 -4.62
C ILE A 364 4.45 -13.78 -3.21
N ARG A 365 3.21 -13.92 -2.71
CA ARG A 365 2.84 -13.55 -1.35
C ARG A 365 2.09 -14.67 -0.67
N VAL A 366 2.44 -14.93 0.59
CA VAL A 366 1.69 -15.75 1.52
C VAL A 366 1.13 -14.84 2.59
N SER A 367 -0.18 -14.89 2.81
CA SER A 367 -0.88 -14.18 3.89
C SER A 367 -1.50 -15.18 4.85
N TRP A 368 -1.47 -14.86 6.16
CA TRP A 368 -2.03 -15.69 7.21
C TRP A 368 -2.63 -14.84 8.34
N ASN A 369 -3.93 -15.03 8.60
CA ASN A 369 -4.63 -14.41 9.73
C ASN A 369 -4.83 -15.45 10.85
N PRO A 370 -3.83 -15.68 11.74
CA PRO A 370 -3.94 -16.70 12.79
C PRO A 370 -5.10 -16.43 13.76
N THR A 371 -5.39 -15.15 13.99
CA THR A 371 -6.55 -14.66 14.77
C THR A 371 -7.34 -13.66 13.95
N ARG A 372 -8.46 -13.17 14.47
CA ARG A 372 -9.21 -12.09 13.83
C ARG A 372 -8.46 -10.75 13.90
N THR A 373 -7.64 -10.57 14.92
CA THR A 373 -6.94 -9.32 15.23
C THR A 373 -5.53 -9.24 14.68
N LEU A 374 -5.00 -10.30 14.04
CA LEU A 374 -3.62 -10.37 13.55
C LEU A 374 -3.58 -10.89 12.12
N ALA A 375 -2.94 -10.14 11.24
CA ALA A 375 -2.61 -10.52 9.87
C ALA A 375 -1.10 -10.52 9.67
N LEU A 376 -0.58 -11.62 9.13
CA LEU A 376 0.83 -11.82 8.80
C LEU A 376 0.98 -11.99 7.28
N GLN A 377 2.07 -11.47 6.72
CA GLN A 377 2.45 -11.74 5.35
C GLN A 377 3.95 -11.95 5.22
N GLY A 378 4.34 -12.75 4.20
CA GLY A 378 5.68 -12.82 3.68
C GLY A 378 5.63 -12.84 2.16
N SER A 379 6.50 -12.07 1.50
CA SER A 379 6.54 -11.98 0.05
C SER A 379 7.95 -11.92 -0.51
N TRP A 380 8.05 -12.34 -1.75
CA TRP A 380 9.25 -12.26 -2.56
C TRP A 380 8.88 -11.80 -3.97
N GLY A 381 9.75 -11.00 -4.59
CA GLY A 381 9.56 -10.60 -5.98
C GLY A 381 10.87 -10.43 -6.74
N ARG A 382 10.79 -10.67 -8.06
CA ARG A 382 11.79 -10.28 -9.06
C ARG A 382 11.20 -9.17 -9.90
N PHE A 383 11.82 -8.01 -9.82
CA PHE A 383 11.44 -6.76 -10.47
C PHE A 383 12.39 -6.56 -11.66
N VAL A 384 11.84 -6.46 -12.84
CA VAL A 384 12.58 -6.26 -14.08
C VAL A 384 12.55 -4.78 -14.42
N ASP A 385 13.72 -4.15 -14.45
CA ASP A 385 13.90 -2.77 -14.90
C ASP A 385 12.97 -1.76 -14.19
N PRO A 386 12.89 -1.76 -12.83
CA PRO A 386 11.89 -0.95 -12.12
C PRO A 386 12.20 0.54 -12.14
N GLU A 387 13.48 0.93 -12.12
CA GLU A 387 13.90 2.33 -11.95
C GLU A 387 14.15 3.00 -13.31
N GLN A 388 13.45 4.08 -13.61
CA GLN A 388 13.60 4.80 -14.88
C GLN A 388 15.04 5.32 -15.10
N LEU A 389 15.73 5.71 -14.02
CA LEU A 389 17.08 6.26 -14.09
C LEU A 389 18.19 5.21 -14.10
N GLU A 390 17.85 3.93 -13.91
CA GLU A 390 18.78 2.79 -13.92
C GLU A 390 18.35 1.71 -14.93
N PRO A 391 18.26 2.05 -16.23
CA PRO A 391 17.69 1.17 -17.23
C PRO A 391 18.47 -0.16 -17.35
N GLY A 392 17.72 -1.27 -17.38
CA GLY A 392 18.27 -2.63 -17.46
C GLY A 392 18.71 -3.22 -16.13
N VAL A 393 18.60 -2.51 -15.02
CA VAL A 393 18.93 -2.99 -13.67
C VAL A 393 17.73 -3.71 -13.06
N ASN A 394 17.88 -5.00 -12.78
CA ASN A 394 16.84 -5.79 -12.12
C ASN A 394 17.05 -5.81 -10.61
N GLN A 395 15.95 -5.91 -9.87
CA GLN A 395 15.94 -5.99 -8.42
C GLN A 395 15.29 -7.31 -7.95
N LYS A 396 15.73 -7.81 -6.79
CA LYS A 396 14.99 -8.81 -6.01
C LYS A 396 14.58 -8.15 -4.70
N ARG A 397 13.33 -8.34 -4.33
CA ARG A 397 12.81 -7.77 -3.08
C ARG A 397 12.19 -8.86 -2.21
N TRP A 398 12.31 -8.68 -0.90
CA TRP A 398 11.66 -9.49 0.13
C TRP A 398 10.88 -8.57 1.05
N SER A 399 9.76 -9.02 1.55
CA SER A 399 9.03 -8.29 2.58
C SER A 399 8.36 -9.26 3.55
N ALA A 400 8.26 -8.83 4.81
CA ALA A 400 7.46 -9.49 5.84
C ALA A 400 6.78 -8.43 6.70
N SER A 401 5.54 -8.68 7.14
CA SER A 401 4.83 -7.78 8.04
C SER A 401 3.87 -8.51 8.97
N ALA A 402 3.57 -7.84 10.08
CA ALA A 402 2.54 -8.18 11.03
C ALA A 402 1.67 -6.94 11.26
N LEU A 403 0.38 -7.05 10.98
CA LEU A 403 -0.63 -6.03 11.22
C LEU A 403 -1.54 -6.50 12.34
N TRP A 404 -1.80 -5.66 13.31
CA TRP A 404 -2.69 -5.95 14.43
C TRP A 404 -3.70 -4.81 14.59
N ALA A 405 -4.97 -5.14 14.84
CA ALA A 405 -6.02 -4.17 15.13
C ALA A 405 -7.04 -4.78 16.09
N ASP A 406 -7.48 -4.01 17.10
CA ASP A 406 -8.51 -4.44 18.04
C ASP A 406 -9.16 -3.25 18.75
N GLU A 407 -10.38 -3.47 19.25
CA GLU A 407 -11.01 -2.59 20.20
C GLU A 407 -10.58 -2.99 21.63
N ILE A 408 -9.64 -2.23 22.20
CA ILE A 408 -9.01 -2.54 23.50
C ILE A 408 -9.86 -2.15 24.71
N ALA A 409 -10.84 -1.26 24.52
CA ALA A 409 -11.86 -0.86 25.47
C ALA A 409 -13.01 -0.22 24.70
N PRO A 410 -14.24 -0.10 25.25
CA PRO A 410 -15.39 0.46 24.54
C PRO A 410 -15.09 1.78 23.86
N GLY A 411 -15.14 1.80 22.51
CA GLY A 411 -14.83 2.94 21.66
C GLY A 411 -13.35 3.32 21.56
N TRP A 412 -12.41 2.53 22.14
CA TRP A 412 -10.96 2.71 21.99
C TRP A 412 -10.40 1.68 21.03
N LYS A 413 -10.05 2.08 19.83
CA LYS A 413 -9.48 1.21 18.80
C LYS A 413 -7.97 1.47 18.69
N LEU A 414 -7.20 0.41 18.78
CA LEU A 414 -5.74 0.43 18.64
C LEU A 414 -5.35 -0.42 17.44
N ALA A 415 -4.52 0.13 16.57
CA ALA A 415 -3.92 -0.60 15.47
C ALA A 415 -2.40 -0.43 15.47
N GLY A 416 -1.69 -1.46 14.98
CA GLY A 416 -0.23 -1.47 14.88
C GLY A 416 0.25 -2.23 13.66
N THR A 417 1.36 -1.80 13.09
CA THR A 417 2.07 -2.48 11.99
C THR A 417 3.54 -2.60 12.34
N LEU A 418 4.11 -3.78 12.15
CA LEU A 418 5.55 -4.00 12.07
C LEU A 418 5.85 -4.56 10.68
N ALA A 419 6.74 -3.91 9.94
CA ALA A 419 7.11 -4.31 8.60
C ALA A 419 8.61 -4.23 8.35
N TRP A 420 9.10 -5.16 7.53
CA TRP A 420 10.47 -5.22 7.04
C TRP A 420 10.46 -5.47 5.54
N GLY A 421 11.36 -4.77 4.84
CA GLY A 421 11.63 -4.99 3.42
C GLY A 421 13.12 -5.01 3.14
N ARG A 422 13.52 -5.79 2.13
CA ARG A 422 14.90 -5.86 1.64
C ARG A 422 14.92 -5.72 0.13
N LYS A 423 15.70 -4.76 -0.37
CA LYS A 423 16.05 -4.62 -1.79
C LYS A 423 17.42 -5.26 -2.03
N ILE A 424 17.55 -6.04 -3.11
CA ILE A 424 18.81 -6.62 -3.56
C ILE A 424 19.03 -6.16 -5.00
N VAL A 425 20.01 -5.29 -5.20
CA VAL A 425 20.33 -4.63 -6.47
C VAL A 425 21.81 -4.77 -6.72
N GLN A 426 22.22 -5.28 -7.90
CA GLN A 426 23.64 -5.41 -8.33
C GLN A 426 24.57 -6.05 -7.28
N GLY A 427 24.03 -6.95 -6.44
CA GLY A 427 24.79 -7.63 -5.38
C GLY A 427 24.82 -6.92 -4.03
N HIS A 428 24.29 -5.72 -3.93
CA HIS A 428 24.04 -5.01 -2.68
C HIS A 428 22.68 -5.36 -2.10
N SER A 429 22.55 -5.36 -0.79
CA SER A 429 21.28 -5.54 -0.11
C SER A 429 21.08 -4.41 0.90
N ASP A 430 19.92 -3.77 0.83
CA ASP A 430 19.56 -2.64 1.68
C ASP A 430 18.22 -2.92 2.35
N ASP A 431 18.14 -2.70 3.66
CA ASP A 431 16.98 -2.98 4.50
C ASP A 431 16.16 -1.72 4.82
N GLY A 432 14.86 -1.93 4.95
CA GLY A 432 13.91 -0.94 5.48
C GLY A 432 13.02 -1.55 6.55
N TYR A 433 12.74 -0.80 7.61
CA TYR A 433 11.90 -1.21 8.75
C TYR A 433 10.92 -0.11 9.08
N ALA A 434 9.67 -0.49 9.33
CA ALA A 434 8.62 0.42 9.78
C ALA A 434 7.88 -0.16 10.98
N LEU A 435 7.64 0.69 11.98
CA LEU A 435 6.74 0.47 13.10
C LEU A 435 5.69 1.58 13.08
N GLU A 436 4.42 1.22 12.98
CA GLU A 436 3.30 2.16 12.92
C GLU A 436 2.29 1.85 14.02
N ALA A 437 1.64 2.87 14.54
CA ALA A 437 0.55 2.71 15.50
C ALA A 437 -0.47 3.84 15.38
N SER A 438 -1.75 3.54 15.60
CA SER A 438 -2.81 4.51 15.77
C SER A 438 -3.72 4.14 16.93
N LEU A 439 -4.21 5.17 17.63
CA LEU A 439 -5.21 5.05 18.70
C LEU A 439 -6.37 5.99 18.37
N LYS A 440 -7.56 5.40 18.21
CA LYS A 440 -8.77 6.14 17.86
C LYS A 440 -9.75 6.12 19.03
N HIS A 441 -10.33 7.27 19.34
CA HIS A 441 -11.40 7.40 20.31
C HIS A 441 -12.22 8.67 20.09
N SER A 442 -13.55 8.52 20.03
CA SER A 442 -14.51 9.65 20.00
C SER A 442 -14.16 10.73 18.98
N GLY A 443 -13.77 10.32 17.75
CA GLY A 443 -13.39 11.21 16.64
C GLY A 443 -11.98 11.81 16.73
N TRP A 444 -11.19 11.48 17.75
CA TRP A 444 -9.76 11.70 17.79
C TRP A 444 -9.00 10.49 17.27
N THR A 445 -7.97 10.75 16.49
CA THR A 445 -6.97 9.75 16.15
C THR A 445 -5.60 10.31 16.49
N ALA A 446 -4.85 9.62 17.37
CA ALA A 446 -3.41 9.82 17.54
C ALA A 446 -2.70 8.73 16.72
N PHE A 447 -1.66 9.10 15.98
CA PHE A 447 -0.91 8.17 15.15
C PHE A 447 0.59 8.46 15.19
N GLY A 448 1.40 7.46 14.87
CA GLY A 448 2.84 7.61 14.80
C GLY A 448 3.50 6.54 13.97
N ARG A 449 4.70 6.86 13.45
CA ARG A 449 5.54 5.96 12.67
C ARG A 449 7.00 6.15 13.04
N GLY A 450 7.70 5.03 13.28
CA GLY A 450 9.14 4.95 13.39
C GLY A 450 9.70 4.17 12.21
N GLU A 451 10.70 4.71 11.53
CA GLU A 451 11.27 4.13 10.31
C GLU A 451 12.77 4.12 10.33
N MET A 452 13.37 3.14 9.67
CA MET A 452 14.80 3.09 9.38
C MET A 452 15.01 2.51 7.99
N THR A 453 15.90 3.12 7.20
CA THR A 453 16.29 2.61 5.88
C THR A 453 17.81 2.65 5.70
N GLU A 454 18.33 1.73 4.91
CA GLU A 454 19.65 1.79 4.30
C GLU A 454 19.48 2.37 2.90
N ASN A 455 19.83 3.65 2.72
CA ASN A 455 19.54 4.39 1.51
C ASN A 455 20.83 4.83 0.81
N ARG A 456 20.99 4.47 -0.47
CA ARG A 456 22.15 4.81 -1.32
C ARG A 456 21.93 6.05 -2.17
N GLU A 457 20.70 6.54 -2.23
CA GLU A 457 20.30 7.56 -3.20
C GLU A 457 20.39 8.99 -2.64
N LEU A 458 20.64 9.13 -1.33
CA LEU A 458 20.63 10.44 -0.65
C LEU A 458 21.75 11.40 -1.09
N THR A 459 22.78 10.91 -1.78
CA THR A 459 23.90 11.74 -2.24
C THR A 459 23.98 11.89 -3.76
N ASN A 460 23.07 11.29 -4.52
CA ASN A 460 23.13 11.24 -5.99
C ASN A 460 24.48 10.75 -6.57
N VAL A 461 25.23 9.95 -5.79
CA VAL A 461 26.48 9.34 -6.24
C VAL A 461 26.15 7.93 -6.71
N PRO A 462 26.36 7.59 -8.00
CA PRO A 462 26.19 6.24 -8.49
C PRO A 462 27.03 5.26 -7.65
N ASP A 463 26.46 4.12 -7.28
CA ASP A 463 27.09 3.11 -6.40
C ASP A 463 27.62 3.66 -5.06
N GLY A 464 27.01 4.73 -4.56
CA GLY A 464 27.37 5.37 -3.29
C GLY A 464 27.18 4.44 -2.08
N PRO A 465 27.75 4.83 -0.91
CA PRO A 465 27.55 4.07 0.30
C PRO A 465 26.09 4.07 0.73
N ALA A 466 25.63 2.97 1.31
CA ALA A 466 24.34 2.94 1.99
C ALA A 466 24.43 3.75 3.29
N TYR A 467 23.60 4.74 3.43
CA TYR A 467 23.46 5.50 4.67
C TYR A 467 22.29 4.95 5.47
N ARG A 468 22.55 4.54 6.70
CA ARG A 468 21.48 4.18 7.63
C ARG A 468 20.88 5.46 8.20
N VAL A 469 19.64 5.73 7.85
CA VAL A 469 18.87 6.90 8.29
C VAL A 469 17.57 6.46 8.95
N GLY A 470 17.04 7.29 9.82
CA GLY A 470 15.80 7.01 10.52
C GLY A 470 14.90 8.22 10.63
N LYS A 471 13.63 7.97 10.92
CA LYS A 471 12.60 8.99 11.11
C LYS A 471 11.60 8.52 12.16
N VAL A 472 11.17 9.43 13.02
CA VAL A 472 10.03 9.23 13.91
C VAL A 472 9.06 10.37 13.67
N SER A 473 7.82 10.07 13.29
CA SER A 473 6.74 11.03 13.17
C SER A 473 5.61 10.70 14.15
N LEU A 474 5.05 11.74 14.77
CA LEU A 474 3.89 11.65 15.66
C LEU A 474 2.89 12.71 15.26
N GLY A 475 1.62 12.35 15.20
CA GLY A 475 0.56 13.24 14.79
C GLY A 475 -0.78 12.92 15.46
N ALA A 476 -1.71 13.83 15.27
CA ALA A 476 -3.09 13.64 15.68
C ALA A 476 -4.02 14.39 14.74
N VAL A 477 -5.26 13.90 14.65
CA VAL A 477 -6.34 14.55 13.91
C VAL A 477 -7.63 14.43 14.68
N ARG A 478 -8.46 15.48 14.62
CA ARG A 478 -9.83 15.51 15.13
C ARG A 478 -10.81 15.60 13.97
N ASP A 479 -11.66 14.60 13.83
CA ASP A 479 -12.76 14.58 12.87
C ASP A 479 -14.07 15.08 13.50
N PHE A 480 -14.80 15.88 12.73
CA PHE A 480 -16.10 16.41 13.06
C PHE A 480 -17.08 15.94 11.99
N LYS A 481 -18.12 15.22 12.39
CA LYS A 481 -19.17 14.81 11.45
C LYS A 481 -19.94 16.05 10.99
N VAL A 482 -19.88 16.35 9.69
CA VAL A 482 -20.52 17.53 9.09
C VAL A 482 -21.77 17.18 8.29
N ALA A 483 -21.89 15.94 7.83
CA ALA A 483 -23.07 15.38 7.19
C ALA A 483 -23.12 13.86 7.44
N GLU A 484 -24.14 13.16 6.96
CA GLU A 484 -24.39 11.75 7.27
C GLU A 484 -23.18 10.84 6.94
N HIS A 485 -22.50 11.11 5.82
CA HIS A 485 -21.36 10.33 5.34
C HIS A 485 -20.09 11.18 5.14
N PHE A 486 -20.05 12.36 5.75
CA PHE A 486 -18.92 13.27 5.58
C PHE A 486 -18.41 13.77 6.92
N SER A 487 -17.10 13.67 7.10
CA SER A 487 -16.36 14.20 8.24
C SER A 487 -15.32 15.22 7.77
N LEU A 488 -15.23 16.35 8.48
CA LEU A 488 -14.17 17.35 8.33
C LEU A 488 -13.17 17.18 9.46
N GLY A 489 -11.89 16.97 9.13
CA GLY A 489 -10.83 16.79 10.10
C GLY A 489 -9.85 17.96 10.12
N LEU A 490 -9.30 18.26 11.30
CA LEU A 490 -8.16 19.16 11.49
C LEU A 490 -7.06 18.40 12.22
N GLY A 491 -5.87 18.36 11.63
CA GLY A 491 -4.76 17.57 12.15
C GLY A 491 -3.40 18.20 11.92
N GLY A 492 -2.39 17.56 12.51
CA GLY A 492 -1.00 17.90 12.31
C GLY A 492 -0.09 16.77 12.78
N LEU A 493 1.15 16.81 12.32
CA LEU A 493 2.21 15.92 12.74
C LEU A 493 3.53 16.66 12.88
N PHE A 494 4.43 16.09 13.67
CA PHE A 494 5.81 16.50 13.81
C PHE A 494 6.71 15.30 13.56
N ALA A 495 7.81 15.50 12.83
CA ALA A 495 8.79 14.49 12.49
C ALA A 495 10.20 14.89 12.96
N LEU A 496 10.92 13.91 13.50
CA LEU A 496 12.33 14.00 13.84
C LEU A 496 13.10 13.00 13.00
N ASN A 497 14.07 13.50 12.23
CA ASN A 497 14.92 12.66 11.39
C ASN A 497 16.26 12.39 12.08
N PHE A 498 16.89 11.26 11.74
CA PHE A 498 18.18 10.82 12.29
C PHE A 498 19.14 10.58 11.14
N VAL A 499 20.20 11.38 11.11
CA VAL A 499 21.16 11.42 10.00
C VAL A 499 22.56 11.09 10.53
N PRO A 500 23.32 10.15 9.90
CA PRO A 500 24.69 9.83 10.31
C PRO A 500 25.68 10.96 9.99
N ASP A 501 26.86 10.92 10.61
CA ASP A 501 27.93 11.90 10.46
C ASP A 501 28.22 12.28 8.99
N GLY A 502 28.26 11.26 8.10
CA GLY A 502 28.55 11.47 6.68
C GLY A 502 27.54 12.32 5.93
N LEU A 503 26.31 12.43 6.42
CA LEU A 503 25.25 13.24 5.84
C LEU A 503 24.94 14.53 6.64
N ALA A 504 25.29 14.59 7.93
CA ALA A 504 24.93 15.70 8.81
C ALA A 504 25.26 17.09 8.26
N PRO A 505 26.39 17.34 7.57
CA PRO A 505 26.68 18.64 6.96
C PRO A 505 25.66 19.04 5.87
N LEU A 506 25.09 18.07 5.14
CA LEU A 506 24.11 18.33 4.08
C LEU A 506 22.73 18.69 4.65
N TYR A 507 22.41 18.22 5.86
CA TYR A 507 21.12 18.43 6.51
C TYR A 507 21.14 19.51 7.59
N GLY A 508 22.30 20.16 7.81
CA GLY A 508 22.46 21.16 8.85
C GLY A 508 22.56 20.59 10.28
N GLY A 509 22.78 19.29 10.41
CA GLY A 509 22.91 18.57 11.69
C GLY A 509 22.40 17.14 11.64
N HIS A 510 22.42 16.47 12.78
CA HIS A 510 22.01 15.07 12.89
C HIS A 510 20.48 14.87 13.00
N ASN A 511 19.76 15.90 13.40
CA ASN A 511 18.34 15.79 13.73
C ASN A 511 17.49 16.90 13.05
N PRO A 512 17.46 16.95 11.71
CA PRO A 512 16.55 17.86 11.02
C PRO A 512 15.09 17.45 11.31
N THR A 513 14.18 18.44 11.31
CA THR A 513 12.78 18.24 11.67
C THR A 513 11.85 18.49 10.50
N GLY A 514 10.65 17.92 10.57
CA GLY A 514 9.55 18.18 9.67
C GLY A 514 8.26 18.44 10.46
N ALA A 515 7.34 19.17 9.89
CA ALA A 515 6.01 19.37 10.46
C ALA A 515 4.97 19.53 9.34
N MET A 516 3.80 18.94 9.54
CA MET A 516 2.65 19.15 8.66
C MET A 516 1.45 19.60 9.45
N GLY A 517 0.71 20.56 8.93
CA GLY A 517 -0.65 20.89 9.35
C GLY A 517 -1.61 20.58 8.20
N PHE A 518 -2.77 20.00 8.50
CA PHE A 518 -3.70 19.63 7.45
C PHE A 518 -5.17 19.74 7.85
N VAL A 519 -5.98 20.00 6.84
CA VAL A 519 -7.44 19.88 6.90
C VAL A 519 -7.82 18.73 5.98
N ARG A 520 -8.70 17.84 6.43
CA ARG A 520 -9.17 16.73 5.61
C ARG A 520 -10.69 16.68 5.50
N LEU A 521 -11.15 16.23 4.34
CA LEU A 521 -12.53 15.81 4.11
C LEU A 521 -12.52 14.30 3.90
N LYS A 522 -13.32 13.57 4.70
CA LYS A 522 -13.52 12.12 4.56
C LYS A 522 -14.94 11.83 4.11
N LEU A 523 -15.07 10.85 3.22
CA LEU A 523 -16.30 10.13 2.91
C LEU A 523 -16.25 8.81 3.69
N ASP A 524 -17.10 8.69 4.72
CA ASP A 524 -17.15 7.56 5.67
C ASP A 524 -18.41 6.74 5.47
#